data_26517ee62feb8391456f39b2760dbaf4
#
_entry.id   26517ee62feb8391456f39b2760dbaf4
#
_cell.length_a   1.000
_cell.length_b   1.000
_cell.length_c   1.000
_cell.angle_alpha   90.00
_cell.angle_beta   90.00
_cell.angle_gamma   90.00
#
_symmetry.space_group_name_H-M   'P 1'
#
loop_
_entity.id
_entity.type
_entity.pdbx_description
1 polymer ?
#
loop_
_entity_poly.entity_id
_entity_poly.type
_entity_poly.pdbx_seq_one_letter_code
_entity_poly.pdbx_strand_id
1 'polypeptide(L)'
;TALGSWLTGQPVKLAVADGWEDRIGWLTEYLDDSTGSLAALMLLTHFAADIGDDHPWKRRNVDAHVRDFAKMHAATVEKLEDNRFEIGSYHCKDVRQWLDDDVPEDATICSFPPYKGGYEKLYAQLDEMLVWPAPQYDLLDDDGVEEVVQKIIARPRWLICLLDKRAELEEYLVGFVRLTASARPVYVYSKGGSQKTRLVAPQTKVVPVTIPRLMRGDEIGDTMRLVPLKQEEFAAIRAKYLNAGIKVTGGNLKAPFGITVDGKMIGALASGLRFPQQRDMFMLTTDLAVAPHDYPKLSKLVIMAAVSTEHQRLLERMWATRVRTFQTAVYTNNPASMKYRGLFDLVDRVELDETEEFKFKLVYRSDLGKWSLDEGLAIWKDKWGQRRAAPEEGTS
;
A
#
# COMPACT_ATOMS: atom_id res chain seq x y z
N THR A 1 10.67 21.26 -1.52
CA THR A 1 11.15 22.50 -2.17
C THR A 1 10.32 22.86 -3.39
N ALA A 2 10.35 22.11 -4.50
CA ALA A 2 9.64 22.48 -5.72
C ALA A 2 8.15 22.81 -5.50
N LEU A 3 7.42 21.99 -4.75
CA LEU A 3 6.01 22.26 -4.42
C LEU A 3 5.84 23.54 -3.61
N GLY A 4 6.68 23.77 -2.59
CA GLY A 4 6.61 24.99 -1.76
C GLY A 4 6.90 26.25 -2.58
N SER A 5 7.91 26.21 -3.46
CA SER A 5 8.22 27.30 -4.37
C SER A 5 7.05 27.58 -5.32
N TRP A 6 6.46 26.55 -5.91
CA TRP A 6 5.30 26.68 -6.79
C TRP A 6 4.08 27.30 -6.07
N LEU A 7 3.77 26.85 -4.84
CA LEU A 7 2.65 27.38 -4.04
C LEU A 7 2.83 28.84 -3.67
N THR A 8 4.07 29.30 -3.47
CA THR A 8 4.40 30.72 -3.19
C THR A 8 4.63 31.56 -4.45
N GLY A 9 4.42 31.01 -5.64
CA GLY A 9 4.63 31.71 -6.91
C GLY A 9 6.11 31.90 -7.29
N GLN A 10 7.02 31.22 -6.58
CA GLN A 10 8.43 31.21 -6.96
C GLN A 10 8.67 30.24 -8.14
N PRO A 11 9.61 30.56 -9.03
CA PRO A 11 9.87 29.71 -10.19
C PRO A 11 10.43 28.35 -9.79
N VAL A 12 9.84 27.29 -10.33
CA VAL A 12 10.39 25.93 -10.27
C VAL A 12 11.24 25.73 -11.53
N LYS A 13 12.54 25.83 -11.39
CA LYS A 13 13.48 25.67 -12.50
C LYS A 13 14.14 24.30 -12.41
N LEU A 14 13.91 23.48 -13.44
CA LEU A 14 14.53 22.17 -13.61
C LEU A 14 15.22 22.13 -14.97
N ALA A 15 16.33 21.42 -15.06
CA ALA A 15 16.97 21.09 -16.33
C ALA A 15 17.48 19.64 -16.27
N VAL A 16 17.62 19.00 -17.41
CA VAL A 16 18.27 17.69 -17.51
C VAL A 16 19.77 17.88 -17.23
N ALA A 17 20.33 17.04 -16.38
CA ALA A 17 21.75 17.07 -16.04
C ALA A 17 22.62 16.56 -17.20
N ASP A 18 23.85 17.08 -17.30
CA ASP A 18 24.82 16.66 -18.30
C ASP A 18 25.05 15.14 -18.26
N GLY A 19 25.02 14.51 -19.43
CA GLY A 19 25.17 13.06 -19.58
C GLY A 19 23.89 12.25 -19.40
N TRP A 20 22.76 12.90 -19.15
CA TRP A 20 21.44 12.26 -19.07
C TRP A 20 20.54 12.56 -20.28
N GLU A 21 21.00 13.37 -21.22
CA GLU A 21 20.23 13.84 -22.37
C GLU A 21 19.73 12.67 -23.25
N ASP A 22 20.56 11.67 -23.47
CA ASP A 22 20.19 10.49 -24.27
C ASP A 22 19.10 9.63 -23.61
N ARG A 23 18.94 9.74 -22.30
CA ARG A 23 17.99 8.91 -21.53
C ARG A 23 16.70 9.62 -21.19
N ILE A 24 16.80 10.90 -20.84
CA ILE A 24 15.64 11.71 -20.39
C ILE A 24 15.56 13.07 -21.08
N GLY A 25 16.32 13.34 -22.15
CA GLY A 25 16.28 14.61 -22.87
C GLY A 25 14.89 14.99 -23.41
N TRP A 26 14.04 13.99 -23.67
CA TRP A 26 12.62 14.18 -24.01
C TRP A 26 11.82 14.92 -22.91
N LEU A 27 12.31 14.91 -21.66
CA LEU A 27 11.66 15.60 -20.54
C LEU A 27 11.70 17.13 -20.71
N THR A 28 12.70 17.66 -21.45
CA THR A 28 12.91 19.10 -21.62
C THR A 28 11.69 19.82 -22.14
N GLU A 29 10.89 19.20 -23.03
CA GLU A 29 9.64 19.76 -23.56
C GLU A 29 8.53 19.99 -22.51
N TYR A 30 8.70 19.45 -21.29
CA TYR A 30 7.75 19.58 -20.17
C TYR A 30 8.25 20.51 -19.06
N LEU A 31 9.41 21.17 -19.24
CA LEU A 31 10.06 21.98 -18.23
C LEU A 31 9.96 23.49 -18.51
N ASP A 32 9.09 23.91 -19.42
CA ASP A 32 8.99 25.32 -19.87
C ASP A 32 8.45 26.28 -18.82
N ASP A 33 7.56 25.78 -17.93
CA ASP A 33 6.98 26.58 -16.85
C ASP A 33 7.03 25.85 -15.51
N SER A 34 6.71 26.58 -14.43
CA SER A 34 6.81 26.06 -13.06
C SER A 34 5.81 24.93 -12.77
N THR A 35 4.60 24.99 -13.32
CA THR A 35 3.57 23.95 -13.09
C THR A 35 3.92 22.69 -13.86
N GLY A 36 4.35 22.86 -15.12
CA GLY A 36 4.83 21.78 -15.97
C GLY A 36 6.06 21.09 -15.36
N SER A 37 7.05 21.87 -14.92
CA SER A 37 8.24 21.36 -14.25
C SER A 37 7.89 20.57 -12.98
N LEU A 38 6.98 21.08 -12.15
CA LEU A 38 6.55 20.36 -10.95
C LEU A 38 5.82 19.05 -11.30
N ALA A 39 4.91 19.09 -12.29
CA ALA A 39 4.20 17.91 -12.77
C ALA A 39 5.17 16.84 -13.32
N ALA A 40 6.14 17.26 -14.12
CA ALA A 40 7.17 16.39 -14.67
C ALA A 40 8.02 15.75 -13.58
N LEU A 41 8.46 16.51 -12.58
CA LEU A 41 9.20 16.01 -11.42
C LEU A 41 8.38 14.96 -10.64
N MET A 42 7.11 15.23 -10.37
CA MET A 42 6.23 14.31 -9.66
C MET A 42 6.08 12.99 -10.41
N LEU A 43 5.90 13.04 -11.73
CA LEU A 43 5.78 11.83 -12.56
C LEU A 43 7.10 11.04 -12.62
N LEU A 44 8.22 11.74 -12.77
CA LEU A 44 9.53 11.11 -12.85
C LEU A 44 9.84 10.29 -11.59
N THR A 45 9.39 10.72 -10.40
CA THR A 45 9.59 9.97 -9.15
C THR A 45 9.06 8.53 -9.20
N HIS A 46 8.08 8.24 -10.07
CA HIS A 46 7.46 6.90 -10.15
C HIS A 46 8.34 5.86 -10.86
N PHE A 47 9.25 6.30 -11.73
CA PHE A 47 10.06 5.39 -12.53
C PHE A 47 11.54 5.78 -12.65
N ALA A 48 11.97 6.86 -12.00
CA ALA A 48 13.36 7.30 -11.99
C ALA A 48 14.36 6.17 -11.66
N ALA A 49 14.03 5.33 -10.68
CA ALA A 49 14.85 4.19 -10.26
C ALA A 49 14.98 3.08 -11.32
N ASP A 50 14.19 3.13 -12.39
CA ASP A 50 14.23 2.15 -13.47
C ASP A 50 14.95 2.67 -14.72
N ILE A 51 15.20 3.99 -14.78
CA ILE A 51 15.88 4.62 -15.91
C ILE A 51 17.37 4.21 -15.92
N GLY A 52 17.82 3.73 -17.07
CA GLY A 52 19.20 3.27 -17.25
C GLY A 52 19.50 1.87 -16.75
N ASP A 53 18.53 1.17 -16.18
CA ASP A 53 18.67 -0.24 -15.79
C ASP A 53 18.33 -1.15 -16.99
N ASP A 54 19.21 -2.07 -17.31
CA ASP A 54 19.11 -2.95 -18.47
C ASP A 54 18.12 -4.12 -18.28
N HIS A 55 17.53 -4.25 -17.11
CA HIS A 55 16.58 -5.32 -16.85
C HIS A 55 15.33 -5.17 -17.75
N PRO A 56 14.89 -6.20 -18.49
CA PRO A 56 13.81 -6.09 -19.48
C PRO A 56 12.47 -5.58 -18.93
N TRP A 57 12.19 -5.81 -17.65
CA TRP A 57 10.97 -5.29 -17.02
C TRP A 57 11.10 -3.78 -16.76
N LYS A 58 12.25 -3.31 -16.28
CA LYS A 58 12.49 -1.88 -16.02
C LYS A 58 12.42 -1.07 -17.30
N ARG A 59 13.09 -1.54 -18.37
CA ARG A 59 12.97 -0.91 -19.69
C ARG A 59 11.50 -0.79 -20.12
N ARG A 60 10.72 -1.88 -20.05
CA ARG A 60 9.29 -1.84 -20.40
C ARG A 60 8.48 -0.91 -19.49
N ASN A 61 8.83 -0.79 -18.21
CA ASN A 61 8.20 0.15 -17.30
C ASN A 61 8.48 1.59 -17.71
N VAL A 62 9.75 1.92 -18.00
CA VAL A 62 10.16 3.22 -18.52
C VAL A 62 9.46 3.53 -19.84
N ASP A 63 9.52 2.60 -20.83
CA ASP A 63 8.89 2.77 -22.13
C ASP A 63 7.37 3.05 -22.02
N ALA A 64 6.69 2.37 -21.09
CA ALA A 64 5.27 2.59 -20.85
C ALA A 64 5.00 4.00 -20.27
N HIS A 65 5.81 4.44 -19.31
CA HIS A 65 5.67 5.78 -18.73
C HIS A 65 6.00 6.88 -19.74
N VAL A 66 7.08 6.71 -20.53
CA VAL A 66 7.46 7.67 -21.58
C VAL A 66 6.38 7.78 -22.64
N ARG A 67 5.85 6.66 -23.13
CA ARG A 67 4.77 6.64 -24.14
C ARG A 67 3.52 7.39 -23.68
N ASP A 68 3.14 7.23 -22.42
CA ASP A 68 1.92 7.79 -21.86
C ASP A 68 2.18 9.14 -21.14
N PHE A 69 3.44 9.64 -21.16
CA PHE A 69 3.88 10.77 -20.34
C PHE A 69 3.12 12.05 -20.61
N ALA A 70 2.96 12.44 -21.87
CA ALA A 70 2.24 13.66 -22.26
C ALA A 70 0.83 13.70 -21.68
N LYS A 71 0.09 12.57 -21.76
CA LYS A 71 -1.25 12.45 -21.20
C LYS A 71 -1.25 12.55 -19.68
N MET A 72 -0.30 11.87 -19.01
CA MET A 72 -0.18 11.90 -17.55
C MET A 72 0.25 13.28 -17.07
N HIS A 73 1.15 13.94 -17.79
CA HIS A 73 1.63 15.28 -17.50
C HIS A 73 0.48 16.29 -17.56
N ALA A 74 -0.28 16.34 -18.66
CA ALA A 74 -1.43 17.22 -18.79
C ALA A 74 -2.45 17.03 -17.66
N ALA A 75 -2.78 15.78 -17.33
CA ALA A 75 -3.70 15.48 -16.22
C ALA A 75 -3.13 15.86 -14.84
N THR A 76 -1.80 15.86 -14.68
CA THR A 76 -1.15 16.25 -13.42
C THR A 76 -1.11 17.79 -13.30
N VAL A 77 -0.86 18.48 -14.40
CA VAL A 77 -0.94 19.97 -14.47
C VAL A 77 -2.34 20.42 -14.07
N GLU A 78 -3.39 19.88 -14.71
CA GLU A 78 -4.78 20.19 -14.40
C GLU A 78 -5.09 19.97 -12.90
N LYS A 79 -4.65 18.82 -12.34
CA LYS A 79 -4.81 18.55 -10.91
C LYS A 79 -4.08 19.54 -10.00
N LEU A 80 -2.89 19.97 -10.36
CA LEU A 80 -2.13 20.95 -9.59
C LEU A 80 -2.85 22.29 -9.58
N GLU A 81 -3.35 22.72 -10.73
CA GLU A 81 -4.08 23.99 -10.87
C GLU A 81 -5.41 23.97 -10.12
N ASP A 82 -6.20 22.91 -10.27
CA ASP A 82 -7.50 22.75 -9.61
C ASP A 82 -7.39 22.65 -8.08
N ASN A 83 -6.26 22.17 -7.56
CA ASN A 83 -6.06 21.98 -6.12
C ASN A 83 -5.06 22.97 -5.53
N ARG A 84 -4.71 24.02 -6.25
CA ARG A 84 -3.81 25.06 -5.76
C ARG A 84 -4.45 25.78 -4.58
N PHE A 85 -3.71 25.85 -3.49
CA PHE A 85 -4.09 26.62 -2.31
C PHE A 85 -3.03 27.68 -2.01
N GLU A 86 -3.43 28.76 -1.38
CA GLU A 86 -2.52 29.85 -1.04
C GLU A 86 -1.79 29.56 0.27
N ILE A 87 -0.48 29.77 0.27
CA ILE A 87 0.36 29.81 1.48
C ILE A 87 1.07 31.16 1.54
N GLY A 88 1.18 31.73 2.74
CA GLY A 88 1.79 33.04 2.93
C GLY A 88 3.29 33.04 2.64
N SER A 89 4.00 32.01 3.07
CA SER A 89 5.44 31.86 2.84
C SER A 89 5.85 30.38 2.87
N TYR A 90 6.99 30.11 2.26
CA TYR A 90 7.65 28.81 2.31
C TYR A 90 9.12 29.01 2.65
N HIS A 91 9.60 28.32 3.68
CA HIS A 91 10.98 28.35 4.14
C HIS A 91 11.60 26.96 4.01
N CYS A 92 12.70 26.85 3.25
CA CYS A 92 13.46 25.61 3.12
C CYS A 92 14.72 25.73 3.98
N LYS A 93 14.59 25.45 5.28
CA LYS A 93 15.68 25.50 6.25
C LYS A 93 15.46 24.51 7.38
N ASP A 94 16.47 24.34 8.25
CA ASP A 94 16.36 23.50 9.43
C ASP A 94 15.17 23.97 10.31
N VAL A 95 14.33 23.01 10.69
CA VAL A 95 13.11 23.28 11.47
C VAL A 95 13.42 23.85 12.84
N ARG A 96 14.57 23.53 13.44
CA ARG A 96 15.01 24.06 14.73
C ARG A 96 15.28 25.56 14.64
N GLN A 97 16.02 25.97 13.59
CA GLN A 97 16.28 27.39 13.32
C GLN A 97 15.01 28.14 12.95
N TRP A 98 14.15 27.52 12.16
CA TRP A 98 12.87 28.12 11.76
C TRP A 98 11.98 28.38 12.98
N LEU A 99 11.91 27.44 13.93
CA LEU A 99 11.14 27.60 15.17
C LEU A 99 11.68 28.70 16.08
N ASP A 100 12.99 28.95 16.08
CA ASP A 100 13.62 29.95 16.92
C ASP A 100 13.53 31.37 16.31
N ASP A 101 13.76 31.48 15.00
CA ASP A 101 13.99 32.76 14.34
C ASP A 101 12.76 33.36 13.66
N ASP A 102 11.89 32.52 13.08
CA ASP A 102 10.87 33.00 12.13
C ASP A 102 9.43 32.82 12.61
N VAL A 103 9.20 32.02 13.64
CA VAL A 103 7.83 31.70 14.06
C VAL A 103 7.42 32.58 15.23
N PRO A 104 6.38 33.44 15.10
CA PRO A 104 5.85 34.22 16.20
C PRO A 104 5.48 33.34 17.41
N GLU A 105 5.70 33.83 18.63
CA GLU A 105 5.43 33.07 19.85
C GLU A 105 3.96 32.65 19.99
N ASP A 106 3.05 33.44 19.49
CA ASP A 106 1.61 33.19 19.52
C ASP A 106 1.08 32.36 18.32
N ALA A 107 1.95 32.01 17.38
CA ALA A 107 1.56 31.17 16.24
C ALA A 107 1.14 29.78 16.66
N THR A 108 0.21 29.20 15.92
CA THR A 108 -0.15 27.80 16.08
C THR A 108 0.76 26.94 15.18
N ILE A 109 1.51 26.03 15.81
CA ILE A 109 2.37 25.09 15.08
C ILE A 109 1.58 23.83 14.75
N CYS A 110 1.56 23.45 13.47
CA CYS A 110 1.13 22.12 13.02
C CYS A 110 2.33 21.35 12.51
N SER A 111 2.70 20.26 13.19
CA SER A 111 3.84 19.43 12.81
C SER A 111 3.43 17.99 12.52
N PHE A 112 3.91 17.47 11.39
CA PHE A 112 3.88 16.04 11.11
C PHE A 112 5.09 15.35 11.76
N PRO A 113 5.09 13.99 11.84
CA PRO A 113 6.22 13.28 12.40
C PRO A 113 7.53 13.72 11.74
N PRO A 114 8.56 14.05 12.54
CA PRO A 114 9.87 14.37 11.99
C PRO A 114 10.39 13.21 11.16
N TYR A 115 10.98 13.53 10.02
CA TYR A 115 11.47 12.55 9.09
C TYR A 115 12.86 12.05 9.48
N LYS A 116 13.02 10.73 9.62
CA LYS A 116 14.26 10.07 10.05
C LYS A 116 15.07 9.44 8.92
N GLY A 117 14.67 9.56 7.67
CA GLY A 117 15.38 9.03 6.52
C GLY A 117 14.59 8.07 5.63
N GLY A 118 15.13 7.79 4.44
CA GLY A 118 14.60 6.84 3.45
C GLY A 118 14.21 7.47 2.10
N TYR A 119 13.87 8.77 2.06
CA TYR A 119 13.63 9.46 0.81
C TYR A 119 14.93 9.82 0.07
N GLU A 120 16.08 9.86 0.75
CA GLU A 120 17.38 10.17 0.17
C GLU A 120 17.71 9.23 -0.98
N LYS A 121 17.40 7.94 -0.82
CA LYS A 121 17.63 6.93 -1.88
C LYS A 121 16.77 7.18 -3.12
N LEU A 122 15.58 7.77 -2.94
CA LEU A 122 14.70 8.13 -4.05
C LEU A 122 15.17 9.42 -4.71
N TYR A 123 15.56 10.41 -3.90
CA TYR A 123 15.99 11.70 -4.41
C TYR A 123 17.41 11.68 -4.98
N ALA A 124 18.32 10.84 -4.46
CA ALA A 124 19.67 10.71 -4.98
C ALA A 124 19.71 10.48 -6.50
N GLN A 125 18.81 9.65 -7.01
CA GLN A 125 18.73 9.39 -8.44
C GLN A 125 18.13 10.58 -9.23
N LEU A 126 17.21 11.33 -8.63
CA LEU A 126 16.71 12.57 -9.23
C LEU A 126 17.78 13.67 -9.23
N ASP A 127 18.61 13.73 -8.18
CA ASP A 127 19.73 14.66 -8.06
C ASP A 127 20.83 14.36 -9.09
N GLU A 128 20.97 13.11 -9.53
CA GLU A 128 21.86 12.73 -10.63
C GLU A 128 21.31 13.11 -12.01
N MET A 129 19.99 13.04 -12.17
CA MET A 129 19.30 13.22 -13.46
C MET A 129 18.96 14.66 -13.79
N LEU A 130 18.73 15.47 -12.76
CA LEU A 130 18.19 16.83 -12.90
C LEU A 130 19.09 17.85 -12.22
N VAL A 131 19.25 18.99 -12.87
CA VAL A 131 19.76 20.19 -12.23
C VAL A 131 18.58 20.94 -11.64
N TRP A 132 18.54 21.04 -10.32
CA TRP A 132 17.49 21.73 -9.57
C TRP A 132 18.05 22.24 -8.25
N PRO A 133 17.44 23.26 -7.62
CA PRO A 133 17.85 23.73 -6.30
C PRO A 133 17.46 22.68 -5.24
N ALA A 134 18.32 21.65 -5.10
CA ALA A 134 18.12 20.60 -4.12
C ALA A 134 18.16 21.19 -2.69
N PRO A 135 17.27 20.78 -1.78
CA PRO A 135 17.31 21.25 -0.42
C PRO A 135 18.56 20.73 0.29
N GLN A 136 19.25 21.61 0.96
CA GLN A 136 20.25 21.19 1.95
C GLN A 136 19.54 20.96 3.28
N TYR A 137 19.61 19.75 3.80
CA TYR A 137 19.03 19.38 5.09
C TYR A 137 19.87 18.31 5.76
N ASP A 138 19.92 18.37 7.08
CA ASP A 138 20.47 17.31 7.90
C ASP A 138 19.34 16.40 8.39
N LEU A 139 19.58 15.10 8.42
CA LEU A 139 18.65 14.16 9.03
C LEU A 139 18.65 14.35 10.54
N LEU A 140 17.45 14.43 11.11
CA LEU A 140 17.31 14.45 12.56
C LEU A 140 17.55 13.04 13.12
N ASP A 141 18.50 12.93 14.05
CA ASP A 141 18.60 11.79 14.94
C ASP A 141 17.49 11.81 16.02
N ASP A 142 17.50 10.86 16.92
CA ASP A 142 16.48 10.77 17.97
C ASP A 142 16.51 11.97 18.92
N ASP A 143 17.69 12.50 19.23
CA ASP A 143 17.88 13.67 20.06
C ASP A 143 17.38 14.95 19.38
N GLY A 144 17.68 15.10 18.08
CA GLY A 144 17.17 16.21 17.27
C GLY A 144 15.65 16.19 17.12
N VAL A 145 15.05 15.00 17.01
CA VAL A 145 13.59 14.85 17.03
C VAL A 145 13.02 15.31 18.34
N GLU A 146 13.61 14.88 19.45
CA GLU A 146 13.17 15.27 20.80
C GLU A 146 13.29 16.79 21.00
N GLU A 147 14.40 17.41 20.59
CA GLU A 147 14.57 18.86 20.62
C GLU A 147 13.43 19.60 19.91
N VAL A 148 13.08 19.16 18.67
CA VAL A 148 11.97 19.75 17.90
C VAL A 148 10.64 19.60 18.63
N VAL A 149 10.37 18.41 19.19
CA VAL A 149 9.16 18.14 19.96
C VAL A 149 9.08 19.08 21.15
N GLN A 150 10.16 19.22 21.94
CA GLN A 150 10.21 20.09 23.11
C GLN A 150 10.00 21.56 22.76
N LYS A 151 10.61 22.06 21.69
CA LYS A 151 10.39 23.43 21.18
C LYS A 151 8.93 23.69 20.80
N ILE A 152 8.25 22.70 20.22
CA ILE A 152 6.85 22.81 19.81
C ILE A 152 5.93 22.79 21.04
N ILE A 153 6.09 21.85 21.95
CA ILE A 153 5.20 21.68 23.10
C ILE A 153 5.34 22.81 24.15
N ALA A 154 6.46 23.51 24.16
CA ALA A 154 6.65 24.72 24.96
C ALA A 154 5.73 25.89 24.57
N ARG A 155 5.20 25.86 23.35
CA ARG A 155 4.34 26.94 22.80
C ARG A 155 2.91 26.85 23.33
N PRO A 156 2.17 27.97 23.33
CA PRO A 156 0.80 28.00 23.84
C PRO A 156 -0.19 27.22 22.99
N ARG A 157 0.03 27.13 21.66
CA ARG A 157 -0.87 26.47 20.70
C ARG A 157 -0.11 25.62 19.71
N TRP A 158 -0.43 24.32 19.69
CA TRP A 158 0.20 23.40 18.75
C TRP A 158 -0.66 22.16 18.48
N LEU A 159 -0.43 21.55 17.33
CA LEU A 159 -0.86 20.23 16.94
C LEU A 159 0.37 19.46 16.47
N ILE A 160 0.65 18.31 17.07
CA ILE A 160 1.78 17.48 16.69
C ILE A 160 1.32 16.06 16.38
N CYS A 161 1.89 15.48 15.33
CA CYS A 161 1.69 14.10 14.96
C CYS A 161 2.97 13.32 15.24
N LEU A 162 2.88 12.21 15.97
CA LEU A 162 4.02 11.37 16.33
C LEU A 162 3.75 9.91 15.97
N LEU A 163 4.81 9.18 15.63
CA LEU A 163 4.71 7.74 15.30
C LEU A 163 4.63 6.86 16.54
N ASP A 164 5.10 7.37 17.67
CA ASP A 164 5.09 6.65 18.94
C ASP A 164 4.17 7.36 19.93
N LYS A 165 3.50 6.56 20.78
CA LYS A 165 2.67 7.10 21.84
C LYS A 165 3.56 7.64 22.95
N ARG A 166 3.30 8.88 23.39
CA ARG A 166 4.04 9.59 24.43
C ARG A 166 3.19 9.70 25.69
N ALA A 167 3.68 9.11 26.77
CA ALA A 167 2.97 9.13 28.06
C ALA A 167 2.87 10.54 28.65
N GLU A 168 3.92 11.35 28.48
CA GLU A 168 3.99 12.73 28.94
C GLU A 168 3.04 13.68 28.22
N LEU A 169 2.50 13.27 27.06
CA LEU A 169 1.53 14.04 26.28
C LEU A 169 0.12 13.46 26.34
N GLU A 170 -0.16 12.48 27.19
CA GLU A 170 -1.44 11.77 27.24
C GLU A 170 -2.63 12.72 27.44
N GLU A 171 -2.49 13.78 28.22
CA GLU A 171 -3.55 14.79 28.44
C GLU A 171 -3.94 15.57 27.18
N TYR A 172 -3.03 15.65 26.19
CA TYR A 172 -3.22 16.33 24.93
C TYR A 172 -3.62 15.39 23.79
N LEU A 173 -3.77 14.09 24.05
CA LEU A 173 -4.05 13.09 23.04
C LEU A 173 -5.46 13.27 22.46
N VAL A 174 -5.55 13.66 21.19
CA VAL A 174 -6.79 13.75 20.42
C VAL A 174 -7.22 12.35 19.95
N GLY A 175 -6.27 11.51 19.59
CA GLY A 175 -6.50 10.15 19.09
C GLY A 175 -5.37 9.69 18.16
N PHE A 176 -5.66 8.68 17.36
CA PHE A 176 -4.68 8.22 16.37
C PHE A 176 -5.32 7.99 15.01
N VAL A 177 -4.51 8.12 13.95
CA VAL A 177 -4.90 7.85 12.56
C VAL A 177 -4.05 6.71 12.02
N ARG A 178 -4.67 5.81 11.27
CA ARG A 178 -3.96 4.82 10.44
C ARG A 178 -4.30 5.06 8.98
N LEU A 179 -3.29 5.33 8.16
CA LEU A 179 -3.48 5.53 6.73
C LEU A 179 -3.90 4.24 6.02
N THR A 180 -3.44 3.10 6.51
CA THR A 180 -3.87 1.76 6.09
C THR A 180 -3.97 0.85 7.30
N ALA A 181 -4.68 -0.27 7.18
CA ALA A 181 -4.83 -1.24 8.28
C ALA A 181 -3.49 -1.80 8.81
N SER A 182 -2.44 -1.76 7.98
CA SER A 182 -1.09 -2.23 8.31
C SER A 182 -0.10 -1.11 8.61
N ALA A 183 -0.50 0.17 8.45
CA ALA A 183 0.37 1.29 8.78
C ALA A 183 0.51 1.42 10.31
N ARG A 184 1.68 1.87 10.75
CA ARG A 184 1.85 2.32 12.13
C ARG A 184 0.83 3.41 12.42
N PRO A 185 0.24 3.43 13.63
CA PRO A 185 -0.63 4.53 14.03
C PRO A 185 0.20 5.83 14.08
N VAL A 186 -0.42 6.92 13.67
CA VAL A 186 0.09 8.27 13.89
C VAL A 186 -0.75 8.86 15.01
N TYR A 187 -0.14 9.12 16.13
CA TYR A 187 -0.78 9.73 17.30
C TYR A 187 -0.85 11.24 17.13
N VAL A 188 -2.00 11.80 17.36
CA VAL A 188 -2.27 13.24 17.18
C VAL A 188 -2.50 13.85 18.56
N TYR A 189 -1.67 14.82 18.90
CA TYR A 189 -1.75 15.58 20.14
C TYR A 189 -2.02 17.05 19.82
N SER A 190 -2.78 17.76 20.66
CA SER A 190 -3.08 19.18 20.44
C SER A 190 -3.27 19.92 21.73
N LYS A 191 -2.67 21.13 21.84
CA LYS A 191 -2.84 22.09 22.94
C LYS A 191 -3.33 23.42 22.39
N GLY A 192 -4.26 24.06 23.12
CA GLY A 192 -4.82 25.37 22.70
C GLY A 192 -5.69 25.29 21.44
N GLY A 193 -5.96 24.09 20.93
CA GLY A 193 -6.94 23.87 19.88
C GLY A 193 -8.37 24.06 20.40
N SER A 194 -9.34 24.30 19.51
CA SER A 194 -10.73 24.34 19.92
C SER A 194 -11.12 22.99 20.50
N GLN A 195 -11.97 22.95 21.52
CA GLN A 195 -12.55 21.75 22.11
C GLN A 195 -13.31 20.86 21.08
N LYS A 196 -13.40 21.31 19.85
CA LYS A 196 -14.06 20.63 18.71
C LYS A 196 -13.10 19.91 17.79
N THR A 197 -11.78 19.87 18.07
CA THR A 197 -10.85 19.07 17.27
C THR A 197 -11.24 17.60 17.37
N ARG A 198 -11.65 17.03 16.28
CA ARG A 198 -11.95 15.60 16.16
C ARG A 198 -11.28 15.03 14.94
N LEU A 199 -10.81 13.80 15.07
CA LEU A 199 -10.31 13.04 13.93
C LEU A 199 -11.52 12.58 13.10
N VAL A 200 -11.62 13.10 11.89
CA VAL A 200 -12.60 12.64 10.91
C VAL A 200 -11.95 11.57 10.07
N ALA A 201 -12.28 10.30 10.36
CA ALA A 201 -11.87 9.23 9.47
C ALA A 201 -12.55 9.45 8.10
N PRO A 202 -11.81 9.37 6.97
CA PRO A 202 -12.43 9.42 5.67
C PRO A 202 -13.50 8.33 5.61
N GLN A 203 -14.74 8.72 5.31
CA GLN A 203 -15.81 7.74 5.11
C GLN A 203 -15.44 6.93 3.87
N THR A 204 -15.06 5.67 4.09
CA THR A 204 -14.89 4.72 3.00
C THR A 204 -16.25 4.58 2.34
N LYS A 205 -16.40 5.06 1.08
CA LYS A 205 -17.60 4.79 0.30
C LYS A 205 -17.79 3.28 0.28
N VAL A 206 -18.84 2.80 0.93
CA VAL A 206 -19.22 1.39 0.87
C VAL A 206 -19.71 1.13 -0.54
N VAL A 207 -18.84 0.56 -1.37
CA VAL A 207 -19.22 0.12 -2.71
C VAL A 207 -19.96 -1.20 -2.53
N PRO A 208 -21.22 -1.32 -2.98
CA PRO A 208 -21.95 -2.57 -2.86
C PRO A 208 -21.27 -3.64 -3.74
N VAL A 209 -20.98 -4.77 -3.13
CA VAL A 209 -20.50 -5.95 -3.87
C VAL A 209 -21.71 -6.58 -4.56
N THR A 210 -21.74 -6.50 -5.88
CA THR A 210 -22.88 -6.96 -6.71
C THR A 210 -22.84 -8.46 -7.01
N ILE A 211 -21.71 -9.13 -6.76
CA ILE A 211 -21.56 -10.57 -7.00
C ILE A 211 -22.27 -11.35 -5.90
N PRO A 212 -23.27 -12.19 -6.20
CA PRO A 212 -23.94 -13.01 -5.21
C PRO A 212 -22.94 -13.96 -4.56
N ARG A 213 -23.05 -14.17 -3.26
CA ARG A 213 -22.17 -15.08 -2.52
C ARG A 213 -22.75 -16.47 -2.39
N LEU A 214 -21.88 -17.46 -2.21
CA LEU A 214 -22.28 -18.80 -1.77
C LEU A 214 -22.93 -18.73 -0.39
N MET A 215 -24.10 -19.33 -0.23
CA MET A 215 -24.88 -19.37 1.00
C MET A 215 -24.89 -20.80 1.58
N ARG A 216 -25.41 -20.94 2.81
CA ARG A 216 -25.80 -22.25 3.32
C ARG A 216 -26.88 -22.85 2.44
N GLY A 217 -26.81 -24.15 2.21
CA GLY A 217 -27.72 -24.85 1.32
C GLY A 217 -27.34 -24.80 -0.16
N ASP A 218 -26.50 -23.88 -0.59
CA ASP A 218 -26.04 -23.82 -1.97
C ASP A 218 -25.10 -24.99 -2.31
N GLU A 219 -25.22 -25.49 -3.54
CA GLU A 219 -24.29 -26.45 -4.11
C GLU A 219 -23.15 -25.73 -4.84
N ILE A 220 -21.98 -26.34 -4.79
CA ILE A 220 -20.82 -25.91 -5.60
C ILE A 220 -20.91 -26.63 -6.94
N GLY A 221 -21.19 -25.86 -7.98
CA GLY A 221 -21.25 -26.35 -9.38
C GLY A 221 -19.88 -26.58 -10.01
N ASP A 222 -19.80 -26.54 -11.34
CA ASP A 222 -18.64 -27.04 -12.08
C ASP A 222 -17.78 -25.98 -12.75
N THR A 223 -18.23 -24.72 -12.79
CA THR A 223 -17.51 -23.65 -13.47
C THR A 223 -16.91 -22.65 -12.49
N MET A 224 -15.58 -22.68 -12.35
CA MET A 224 -14.86 -21.73 -11.50
C MET A 224 -14.26 -20.59 -12.34
N ARG A 225 -14.36 -19.34 -11.83
CA ARG A 225 -13.81 -18.15 -12.50
C ARG A 225 -13.14 -17.20 -11.53
N LEU A 226 -12.14 -16.47 -12.03
CA LEU A 226 -11.54 -15.30 -11.37
C LEU A 226 -12.16 -14.04 -11.96
N VAL A 227 -12.71 -13.21 -11.09
CA VAL A 227 -13.37 -11.94 -11.45
C VAL A 227 -12.52 -10.80 -10.89
N PRO A 228 -11.94 -9.93 -11.73
CA PRO A 228 -11.23 -8.75 -11.25
C PRO A 228 -12.15 -7.88 -10.39
N LEU A 229 -11.64 -7.41 -9.26
CA LEU A 229 -12.36 -6.53 -8.34
C LEU A 229 -11.69 -5.14 -8.31
N LYS A 230 -12.48 -4.11 -8.06
CA LYS A 230 -11.94 -2.81 -7.68
C LYS A 230 -11.40 -2.88 -6.25
N GLN A 231 -10.46 -2.00 -5.91
CA GLN A 231 -9.87 -1.97 -4.57
C GLN A 231 -10.92 -1.76 -3.47
N GLU A 232 -11.91 -0.92 -3.74
CA GLU A 232 -13.00 -0.61 -2.79
C GLU A 232 -13.91 -1.82 -2.58
N GLU A 233 -14.24 -2.56 -3.65
CA GLU A 233 -15.03 -3.81 -3.57
C GLU A 233 -14.28 -4.87 -2.75
N PHE A 234 -12.98 -5.04 -3.03
CA PHE A 234 -12.17 -5.98 -2.27
C PHE A 234 -12.03 -5.57 -0.80
N ALA A 235 -11.88 -4.28 -0.51
CA ALA A 235 -11.84 -3.77 0.85
C ALA A 235 -13.14 -4.07 1.62
N ALA A 236 -14.29 -3.90 0.96
CA ALA A 236 -15.61 -4.24 1.54
C ALA A 236 -15.75 -5.74 1.81
N ILE A 237 -15.34 -6.60 0.87
CA ILE A 237 -15.35 -8.07 1.03
C ILE A 237 -14.42 -8.46 2.19
N ARG A 238 -13.21 -7.90 2.24
CA ARG A 238 -12.24 -8.16 3.29
C ARG A 238 -12.77 -7.75 4.68
N ALA A 239 -13.33 -6.57 4.80
CA ALA A 239 -13.89 -6.08 6.06
C ALA A 239 -15.03 -7.00 6.58
N LYS A 240 -15.77 -7.63 5.67
CA LYS A 240 -16.89 -8.50 6.01
C LYS A 240 -16.49 -9.92 6.41
N TYR A 241 -15.46 -10.48 5.78
CA TYR A 241 -15.13 -11.91 5.88
C TYR A 241 -13.76 -12.20 6.50
N LEU A 242 -12.87 -11.23 6.60
CA LEU A 242 -11.60 -11.41 7.26
C LEU A 242 -11.74 -11.05 8.75
N ASN A 243 -11.23 -11.90 9.61
CA ASN A 243 -11.25 -11.64 11.05
C ASN A 243 -10.49 -10.35 11.37
N ALA A 244 -11.07 -9.48 12.19
CA ALA A 244 -10.50 -8.17 12.54
C ALA A 244 -9.11 -8.26 13.21
N GLY A 245 -8.77 -9.40 13.83
CA GLY A 245 -7.46 -9.66 14.43
C GLY A 245 -6.35 -10.02 13.43
N ILE A 246 -6.67 -10.24 12.15
CA ILE A 246 -5.64 -10.60 11.18
C ILE A 246 -4.94 -9.35 10.69
N LYS A 247 -3.68 -9.15 11.13
CA LYS A 247 -2.80 -8.12 10.58
C LYS A 247 -2.56 -8.44 9.09
N VAL A 248 -3.08 -7.60 8.21
CA VAL A 248 -2.74 -7.66 6.79
C VAL A 248 -1.36 -7.05 6.66
N THR A 249 -0.37 -7.86 6.28
CA THR A 249 0.96 -7.36 5.95
C THR A 249 0.84 -6.33 4.83
N GLY A 250 1.22 -5.09 5.16
CA GLY A 250 1.03 -3.95 4.28
C GLY A 250 1.77 -4.10 2.97
N GLY A 251 1.06 -3.90 1.94
CA GLY A 251 1.50 -3.72 0.58
C GLY A 251 0.30 -3.19 -0.19
N ASN A 252 0.49 -2.28 -1.10
CA ASN A 252 -0.58 -1.87 -2.00
C ASN A 252 -1.13 -3.11 -2.68
N LEU A 253 -2.38 -3.47 -2.36
CA LEU A 253 -3.10 -4.57 -3.00
C LEU A 253 -3.21 -4.24 -4.48
N LYS A 254 -2.39 -4.86 -5.32
CA LYS A 254 -2.28 -4.46 -6.72
C LYS A 254 -3.19 -5.26 -7.66
N ALA A 255 -3.61 -6.45 -7.25
CA ALA A 255 -4.46 -7.32 -8.06
C ALA A 255 -5.47 -8.09 -7.19
N PRO A 256 -6.60 -7.50 -6.85
CA PRO A 256 -7.67 -8.20 -6.16
C PRO A 256 -8.58 -8.94 -7.15
N PHE A 257 -8.93 -10.19 -6.79
CA PHE A 257 -9.85 -11.02 -7.54
C PHE A 257 -10.89 -11.64 -6.61
N GLY A 258 -12.15 -11.64 -7.05
CA GLY A 258 -13.18 -12.52 -6.55
C GLY A 258 -13.05 -13.89 -7.21
N ILE A 259 -13.35 -14.94 -6.46
CA ILE A 259 -13.41 -16.29 -6.97
C ILE A 259 -14.87 -16.72 -6.95
N THR A 260 -15.40 -17.10 -8.09
CA THR A 260 -16.78 -17.54 -8.23
C THR A 260 -16.86 -18.96 -8.72
N VAL A 261 -17.89 -19.68 -8.26
CA VAL A 261 -18.33 -20.96 -8.85
C VAL A 261 -19.79 -20.77 -9.28
N ASP A 262 -20.07 -21.02 -10.54
CA ASP A 262 -21.35 -20.77 -11.19
C ASP A 262 -21.94 -19.39 -10.89
N GLY A 263 -21.08 -18.37 -10.91
CA GLY A 263 -21.43 -16.97 -10.66
C GLY A 263 -21.61 -16.61 -9.17
N LYS A 264 -21.54 -17.55 -8.23
CA LYS A 264 -21.59 -17.28 -6.79
C LYS A 264 -20.17 -17.16 -6.22
N MET A 265 -19.89 -16.06 -5.52
CA MET A 265 -18.59 -15.81 -4.90
C MET A 265 -18.34 -16.79 -3.75
N ILE A 266 -17.26 -17.55 -3.83
CA ILE A 266 -16.79 -18.49 -2.81
C ILE A 266 -15.67 -17.89 -1.95
N GLY A 267 -15.03 -16.84 -2.42
CA GLY A 267 -13.93 -16.17 -1.73
C GLY A 267 -13.33 -15.06 -2.56
N ALA A 268 -12.27 -14.49 -2.03
CA ALA A 268 -11.47 -13.49 -2.71
C ALA A 268 -9.99 -13.62 -2.35
N LEU A 269 -9.13 -13.14 -3.22
CA LEU A 269 -7.70 -13.09 -3.01
C LEU A 269 -7.12 -11.77 -3.55
N ALA A 270 -5.95 -11.40 -3.05
CA ALA A 270 -5.17 -10.32 -3.60
C ALA A 270 -3.70 -10.67 -3.68
N SER A 271 -3.09 -10.27 -4.78
CA SER A 271 -1.69 -10.54 -5.11
C SER A 271 -0.93 -9.24 -5.32
N GLY A 272 0.35 -9.25 -5.04
CA GLY A 272 1.24 -8.12 -5.26
C GLY A 272 2.65 -8.56 -5.61
N LEU A 273 3.41 -7.66 -6.24
CA LEU A 273 4.84 -7.86 -6.43
C LEU A 273 5.58 -7.70 -5.11
N ARG A 274 6.56 -8.55 -4.87
CA ARG A 274 7.52 -8.34 -3.78
C ARG A 274 8.63 -7.44 -4.29
N PHE A 275 8.65 -6.20 -3.84
CA PHE A 275 9.69 -5.24 -4.19
C PHE A 275 10.95 -5.39 -3.32
N PRO A 276 12.12 -5.04 -3.87
CA PRO A 276 12.55 -4.91 -5.27
C PRO A 276 13.41 -6.08 -5.76
N GLN A 277 13.66 -7.11 -4.95
CA GLN A 277 14.77 -8.05 -5.15
C GLN A 277 14.41 -9.39 -5.79
N GLN A 278 13.12 -9.75 -5.87
CA GLN A 278 12.66 -11.03 -6.43
C GLN A 278 11.47 -10.77 -7.36
N ARG A 279 11.74 -10.59 -8.64
CA ARG A 279 10.73 -10.20 -9.64
C ARG A 279 10.03 -11.38 -10.32
N ASP A 280 10.52 -12.57 -10.13
CA ASP A 280 9.90 -13.84 -10.56
C ASP A 280 8.95 -14.42 -9.52
N MET A 281 8.73 -13.70 -8.42
CA MET A 281 7.91 -14.13 -7.30
C MET A 281 6.82 -13.11 -6.99
N PHE A 282 5.58 -13.59 -6.89
CA PHE A 282 4.45 -12.82 -6.39
C PHE A 282 4.14 -13.17 -4.94
N MET A 283 3.56 -12.19 -4.25
CA MET A 283 3.02 -12.39 -2.90
C MET A 283 1.51 -12.55 -2.96
N LEU A 284 1.01 -13.62 -2.37
CA LEU A 284 -0.38 -13.72 -1.96
C LEU A 284 -0.50 -12.90 -0.66
N THR A 285 -1.01 -11.69 -0.79
CA THR A 285 -1.10 -10.75 0.34
C THR A 285 -2.33 -10.96 1.19
N THR A 286 -3.39 -11.46 0.58
CA THR A 286 -4.65 -11.75 1.27
C THR A 286 -5.38 -12.85 0.52
N ASP A 287 -6.00 -13.75 1.26
CA ASP A 287 -6.93 -14.75 0.77
C ASP A 287 -7.98 -15.06 1.83
N LEU A 288 -9.23 -15.14 1.41
CA LEU A 288 -10.36 -15.39 2.30
C LEU A 288 -11.45 -16.17 1.58
N ALA A 289 -12.17 -16.99 2.34
CA ALA A 289 -13.41 -17.61 1.90
C ALA A 289 -14.61 -16.83 2.45
N VAL A 290 -15.73 -16.83 1.74
CA VAL A 290 -16.98 -16.25 2.25
C VAL A 290 -17.54 -17.11 3.40
N ALA A 291 -18.37 -16.51 4.22
CA ALA A 291 -19.09 -17.19 5.32
C ALA A 291 -20.47 -16.54 5.50
N PRO A 292 -21.47 -17.26 6.04
CA PRO A 292 -21.48 -18.69 6.36
C PRO A 292 -21.68 -19.58 5.13
N HIS A 293 -21.17 -20.81 5.18
CA HIS A 293 -21.31 -21.86 4.15
C HIS A 293 -21.19 -23.24 4.79
N ASP A 294 -21.52 -24.31 4.02
CA ASP A 294 -21.50 -25.70 4.51
C ASP A 294 -20.24 -26.49 4.18
N TYR A 295 -19.24 -25.87 3.55
CA TYR A 295 -18.02 -26.53 3.06
C TYR A 295 -16.81 -26.27 3.96
N PRO A 296 -16.39 -27.24 4.80
CA PRO A 296 -15.39 -27.02 5.85
C PRO A 296 -13.99 -26.65 5.32
N LYS A 297 -13.71 -26.93 4.05
CA LYS A 297 -12.40 -26.65 3.40
C LYS A 297 -12.50 -25.68 2.22
N LEU A 298 -13.50 -24.80 2.20
CA LEU A 298 -13.68 -23.82 1.14
C LEU A 298 -12.45 -22.91 0.96
N SER A 299 -11.76 -22.57 2.05
CA SER A 299 -10.51 -21.81 1.98
C SER A 299 -9.40 -22.50 1.20
N LYS A 300 -9.39 -23.85 1.12
CA LYS A 300 -8.43 -24.58 0.26
C LYS A 300 -8.74 -24.36 -1.22
N LEU A 301 -10.03 -24.32 -1.60
CA LEU A 301 -10.41 -24.02 -2.98
C LEU A 301 -9.97 -22.61 -3.40
N VAL A 302 -10.08 -21.63 -2.50
CA VAL A 302 -9.54 -20.28 -2.73
C VAL A 302 -8.03 -20.32 -2.99
N ILE A 303 -7.28 -21.08 -2.20
CA ILE A 303 -5.84 -21.24 -2.39
C ILE A 303 -5.50 -21.99 -3.68
N MET A 304 -6.30 -22.97 -4.06
CA MET A 304 -6.11 -23.69 -5.34
C MET A 304 -6.32 -22.76 -6.53
N ALA A 305 -7.34 -21.86 -6.48
CA ALA A 305 -7.53 -20.83 -7.48
C ALA A 305 -6.33 -19.85 -7.54
N ALA A 306 -5.72 -19.56 -6.40
CA ALA A 306 -4.56 -18.66 -6.34
C ALA A 306 -3.33 -19.18 -7.11
N VAL A 307 -3.15 -20.50 -7.22
CA VAL A 307 -2.02 -21.12 -7.93
C VAL A 307 -2.40 -21.68 -9.30
N SER A 308 -3.57 -21.32 -9.82
CA SER A 308 -4.05 -21.77 -11.12
C SER A 308 -3.31 -21.15 -12.31
N THR A 309 -3.37 -21.82 -13.46
CA THR A 309 -2.83 -21.36 -14.74
C THR A 309 -3.49 -20.03 -15.16
N GLU A 310 -4.79 -19.89 -14.94
CA GLU A 310 -5.54 -18.67 -15.29
C GLU A 310 -5.10 -17.50 -14.44
N HIS A 311 -4.91 -17.69 -13.13
CA HIS A 311 -4.39 -16.63 -12.25
C HIS A 311 -2.97 -16.23 -12.65
N GLN A 312 -2.10 -17.21 -12.94
CA GLN A 312 -0.76 -16.93 -13.44
C GLN A 312 -0.80 -16.05 -14.70
N ARG A 313 -1.61 -16.42 -15.69
CA ARG A 313 -1.74 -15.64 -16.95
C ARG A 313 -2.27 -14.23 -16.71
N LEU A 314 -3.22 -14.05 -15.79
CA LEU A 314 -3.72 -12.73 -15.40
C LEU A 314 -2.62 -11.88 -14.79
N LEU A 315 -1.84 -12.43 -13.85
CA LEU A 315 -0.73 -11.73 -13.22
C LEU A 315 0.36 -11.38 -14.22
N GLU A 316 0.73 -12.30 -15.11
CA GLU A 316 1.72 -12.07 -16.17
C GLU A 316 1.30 -10.95 -17.13
N ARG A 317 0.00 -10.87 -17.46
CA ARG A 317 -0.54 -9.77 -18.29
C ARG A 317 -0.52 -8.44 -17.57
N MET A 318 -0.92 -8.41 -16.30
CA MET A 318 -1.02 -7.17 -15.52
C MET A 318 0.35 -6.51 -15.32
N TRP A 319 1.40 -7.31 -15.15
CA TRP A 319 2.74 -6.79 -14.85
C TRP A 319 3.76 -7.02 -15.97
N ALA A 320 3.32 -7.51 -17.11
CA ALA A 320 4.18 -7.81 -18.27
C ALA A 320 5.46 -8.57 -17.89
N THR A 321 5.37 -9.47 -16.91
CA THR A 321 6.50 -10.26 -16.42
C THR A 321 6.09 -11.72 -16.26
N ARG A 322 7.05 -12.64 -16.40
CA ARG A 322 6.83 -14.06 -16.13
C ARG A 322 6.90 -14.31 -14.64
N VAL A 323 5.89 -14.97 -14.11
CA VAL A 323 5.75 -15.29 -12.71
C VAL A 323 5.80 -16.81 -12.54
N ARG A 324 6.73 -17.31 -11.75
CA ARG A 324 6.88 -18.75 -11.55
C ARG A 324 6.39 -19.20 -10.19
N THR A 325 6.61 -18.38 -9.18
CA THR A 325 6.37 -18.76 -7.80
C THR A 325 5.48 -17.76 -7.07
N PHE A 326 4.77 -18.28 -6.11
CA PHE A 326 3.85 -17.56 -5.27
C PHE A 326 4.22 -17.77 -3.80
N GLN A 327 4.35 -16.72 -3.04
CA GLN A 327 4.71 -16.77 -1.63
C GLN A 327 3.66 -16.09 -0.77
N THR A 328 3.45 -16.59 0.43
CA THR A 328 2.62 -15.91 1.45
C THR A 328 3.27 -16.02 2.81
N ALA A 329 2.99 -15.06 3.68
CA ALA A 329 3.39 -15.10 5.09
C ALA A 329 2.15 -15.15 5.97
N VAL A 330 2.18 -16.02 6.97
CA VAL A 330 1.07 -16.22 7.91
C VAL A 330 1.59 -16.01 9.33
N TYR A 331 0.91 -15.17 10.08
CA TYR A 331 1.12 -14.98 11.52
C TYR A 331 0.10 -15.84 12.27
N THR A 332 0.58 -16.71 13.18
CA THR A 332 -0.27 -17.69 13.85
C THR A 332 0.35 -18.20 15.14
N ASN A 333 -0.48 -18.74 16.04
CA ASN A 333 -0.03 -19.42 17.25
C ASN A 333 0.25 -20.92 17.05
N ASN A 334 0.04 -21.43 15.84
CA ASN A 334 0.27 -22.83 15.50
C ASN A 334 1.54 -22.99 14.65
N PRO A 335 2.30 -24.10 14.83
CA PRO A 335 3.54 -24.33 14.11
C PRO A 335 3.36 -24.64 12.61
N ALA A 336 2.12 -24.78 12.15
CA ALA A 336 1.76 -24.99 10.75
C ALA A 336 0.34 -24.51 10.45
N SER A 337 0.12 -23.99 9.24
CA SER A 337 -1.21 -23.59 8.79
C SER A 337 -1.90 -24.72 8.04
N MET A 338 -3.05 -25.17 8.55
CA MET A 338 -3.86 -26.21 7.90
C MET A 338 -4.45 -25.76 6.55
N LYS A 339 -4.56 -24.47 6.32
CA LYS A 339 -5.06 -23.88 5.09
C LYS A 339 -4.13 -24.14 3.90
N TYR A 340 -2.82 -23.96 4.10
CA TYR A 340 -1.80 -24.10 3.06
C TYR A 340 -1.23 -25.52 2.94
N ARG A 341 -1.40 -26.32 3.99
CA ARG A 341 -0.85 -27.69 4.03
C ARG A 341 -1.31 -28.54 2.85
N GLY A 342 -0.34 -29.13 2.12
CA GLY A 342 -0.56 -29.97 0.94
C GLY A 342 -0.81 -29.18 -0.36
N LEU A 343 -0.79 -27.84 -0.32
CA LEU A 343 -0.90 -26.97 -1.48
C LEU A 343 0.35 -26.10 -1.67
N PHE A 344 0.93 -25.65 -0.55
CA PHE A 344 2.14 -24.85 -0.47
C PHE A 344 3.16 -25.55 0.43
N ASP A 345 4.44 -25.34 0.15
CA ASP A 345 5.55 -25.81 0.97
C ASP A 345 5.89 -24.78 2.03
N LEU A 346 6.10 -25.21 3.28
CA LEU A 346 6.60 -24.34 4.34
C LEU A 346 8.11 -24.17 4.12
N VAL A 347 8.52 -22.96 3.72
CA VAL A 347 9.93 -22.68 3.39
C VAL A 347 10.68 -21.97 4.52
N ASP A 348 9.95 -21.35 5.44
CA ASP A 348 10.54 -20.67 6.59
C ASP A 348 9.56 -20.61 7.76
N ARG A 349 10.09 -20.72 8.98
CA ARG A 349 9.35 -20.59 10.22
C ARG A 349 10.19 -19.82 11.23
N VAL A 350 9.73 -18.63 11.57
CA VAL A 350 10.35 -17.77 12.56
C VAL A 350 9.49 -17.76 13.82
N GLU A 351 10.07 -18.07 14.96
CA GLU A 351 9.45 -17.81 16.26
C GLU A 351 9.55 -16.33 16.58
N LEU A 352 8.45 -15.74 16.99
CA LEU A 352 8.36 -14.33 17.31
C LEU A 352 8.53 -14.13 18.83
N ASP A 353 8.95 -12.93 19.22
CA ASP A 353 9.13 -12.58 20.61
C ASP A 353 7.82 -12.68 21.40
N GLU A 354 7.90 -12.96 22.71
CA GLU A 354 6.73 -13.10 23.60
C GLU A 354 5.85 -11.85 23.67
N THR A 355 6.38 -10.68 23.26
CA THR A 355 5.65 -9.41 23.17
C THR A 355 4.76 -9.30 21.94
N GLU A 356 4.91 -10.22 20.96
CA GLU A 356 4.11 -10.22 19.74
C GLU A 356 2.79 -10.97 19.95
N GLU A 357 1.76 -10.57 19.20
CA GLU A 357 0.41 -11.17 19.25
C GLU A 357 0.40 -12.65 18.82
N PHE A 358 1.35 -13.06 17.96
CA PHE A 358 1.45 -14.39 17.39
C PHE A 358 2.81 -15.02 17.70
N LYS A 359 2.84 -16.33 17.94
CA LYS A 359 4.06 -17.09 18.25
C LYS A 359 4.93 -17.36 17.02
N PHE A 360 4.34 -17.48 15.85
CA PHE A 360 5.05 -17.86 14.63
C PHE A 360 4.72 -16.95 13.45
N LYS A 361 5.76 -16.65 12.67
CA LYS A 361 5.65 -16.20 11.29
C LYS A 361 6.04 -17.34 10.38
N LEU A 362 5.09 -17.86 9.62
CA LEU A 362 5.28 -18.98 8.68
C LEU A 362 5.32 -18.44 7.26
N VAL A 363 6.34 -18.82 6.49
CA VAL A 363 6.45 -18.45 5.07
C VAL A 363 6.19 -19.67 4.23
N TYR A 364 5.19 -19.58 3.38
CA TYR A 364 4.78 -20.63 2.46
C TYR A 364 5.07 -20.23 1.02
N ARG A 365 5.50 -21.22 0.21
CA ARG A 365 5.79 -21.03 -1.21
C ARG A 365 5.13 -22.10 -2.05
N SER A 366 4.73 -21.74 -3.27
CA SER A 366 4.19 -22.68 -4.24
C SER A 366 4.55 -22.22 -5.66
N ASP A 367 4.66 -23.17 -6.59
CA ASP A 367 4.68 -22.83 -8.00
C ASP A 367 3.29 -22.36 -8.45
N LEU A 368 3.27 -21.46 -9.45
CA LEU A 368 2.08 -21.05 -10.18
C LEU A 368 1.82 -21.97 -11.37
N GLY A 369 0.57 -22.04 -11.81
CA GLY A 369 0.19 -22.84 -12.96
C GLY A 369 0.14 -24.35 -12.68
N LYS A 370 -0.09 -24.75 -11.43
CA LYS A 370 -0.17 -26.17 -11.02
C LYS A 370 -1.31 -26.93 -11.69
N TRP A 371 -2.42 -26.26 -11.94
CA TRP A 371 -3.65 -26.77 -12.55
C TRP A 371 -4.46 -25.64 -13.13
N SER A 372 -5.40 -25.94 -13.99
CA SER A 372 -6.46 -25.01 -14.41
C SER A 372 -7.47 -24.81 -13.26
N LEU A 373 -8.31 -23.76 -13.36
CA LEU A 373 -9.38 -23.54 -12.38
C LEU A 373 -10.31 -24.76 -12.28
N ASP A 374 -10.67 -25.36 -13.42
CA ASP A 374 -11.59 -26.51 -13.47
C ASP A 374 -10.95 -27.77 -12.90
N GLU A 375 -9.67 -28.04 -13.20
CA GLU A 375 -8.93 -29.15 -12.60
C GLU A 375 -8.81 -28.96 -11.08
N GLY A 376 -8.50 -27.75 -10.63
CA GLY A 376 -8.44 -27.40 -9.21
C GLY A 376 -9.77 -27.62 -8.51
N LEU A 377 -10.87 -27.23 -9.12
CA LEU A 377 -12.23 -27.45 -8.61
C LEU A 377 -12.56 -28.95 -8.52
N ALA A 378 -12.25 -29.73 -9.56
CA ALA A 378 -12.48 -31.19 -9.58
C ALA A 378 -11.67 -31.88 -8.47
N ILE A 379 -10.37 -31.57 -8.32
CA ILE A 379 -9.53 -32.13 -7.24
C ILE A 379 -10.09 -31.74 -5.86
N TRP A 380 -10.56 -30.49 -5.69
CA TRP A 380 -11.11 -30.06 -4.43
C TRP A 380 -12.43 -30.80 -4.11
N LYS A 381 -13.32 -30.96 -5.09
CA LYS A 381 -14.58 -31.71 -4.94
C LYS A 381 -14.32 -33.12 -4.48
N ASP A 382 -13.40 -33.81 -5.13
CA ASP A 382 -13.03 -35.21 -4.79
C ASP A 382 -12.51 -35.32 -3.35
N LYS A 383 -11.61 -34.43 -2.94
CA LYS A 383 -10.92 -34.54 -1.64
C LYS A 383 -11.66 -33.89 -0.47
N TRP A 384 -12.42 -32.82 -0.70
CA TRP A 384 -12.95 -31.99 0.36
C TRP A 384 -14.36 -31.42 0.09
N GLY A 385 -14.98 -31.74 -1.04
CA GLY A 385 -16.27 -31.19 -1.48
C GLY A 385 -17.47 -31.68 -0.66
N GLN A 386 -17.29 -32.54 0.32
CA GLN A 386 -18.37 -33.00 1.17
C GLN A 386 -18.93 -31.89 2.05
N ARG A 387 -20.25 -31.72 2.04
CA ARG A 387 -20.95 -30.81 2.91
C ARG A 387 -20.94 -31.31 4.36
N ARG A 388 -20.95 -30.40 5.32
CA ARG A 388 -21.34 -30.73 6.69
C ARG A 388 -22.84 -31.07 6.69
N ALA A 389 -23.21 -32.16 7.30
CA ALA A 389 -24.60 -32.41 7.62
C ALA A 389 -25.15 -31.21 8.43
N ALA A 390 -26.35 -30.76 8.10
CA ALA A 390 -27.02 -29.77 8.91
C ALA A 390 -27.10 -30.32 10.36
N PRO A 391 -26.81 -29.52 11.40
CA PRO A 391 -27.12 -29.95 12.74
C PRO A 391 -28.60 -30.31 12.76
N GLU A 392 -28.93 -31.52 13.20
CA GLU A 392 -30.32 -31.93 13.48
C GLU A 392 -30.89 -30.86 14.43
N GLU A 393 -31.91 -30.15 13.98
CA GLU A 393 -32.64 -29.24 14.85
C GLU A 393 -33.16 -30.09 16.02
N GLY A 394 -32.45 -29.98 17.15
CA GLY A 394 -32.84 -30.66 18.36
C GLY A 394 -34.27 -30.24 18.75
N THR A 395 -35.19 -31.16 18.58
CA THR A 395 -36.49 -31.11 19.21
C THR A 395 -36.30 -30.98 20.73
N SER A 396 -36.53 -29.81 21.24
CA SER A 396 -36.75 -29.56 22.66
C SER A 396 -38.01 -28.72 22.84
#